data_1028db6b01e597d341efd715439234d9
#
_entry.id   1028db6b01e597d341efd715439234d9
#
_cell.length_a   1.000
_cell.length_b   1.000
_cell.length_c   1.000
_cell.angle_alpha   90.00
_cell.angle_beta   90.00
_cell.angle_gamma   90.00
#
_symmetry.space_group_name_H-M   'P 1'
#
loop_
_entity.id
_entity.type
_entity.pdbx_description
1 polymer ?
#
loop_
_entity_poly.entity_id
_entity_poly.type
_entity_poly.pdbx_seq_one_letter_code
_entity_poly.pdbx_strand_id
1 'polypeptide(L)'
;AIVALIFIGTFVFLYEKSQPKPVEYTEFTPKMGDVLKTTVITGKIEPRNEVNVKPQISGIITEICKQAGDFVQAGEVIAKVKVIPDMGQLSSAQARVRLAEINLKQAQVNYGREEQLYKKQLVSADEFDKVKQSLQQAKEEKVAALDALEVVRDGVSKSNASASSTLIRSTISGIILDIPVKVGNSVILANTFNDGTTIASVANMNDLIFRGNI
;
A
#
# COMPACT_ATOMS: atom_id res chain seq x y z
N ALA A 1 105.65 12.90 42.30
CA ALA A 1 105.32 13.71 41.10
C ALA A 1 104.34 12.95 40.14
N ILE A 2 104.63 11.68 39.79
CA ILE A 2 103.82 10.90 38.80
C ILE A 2 102.40 10.65 39.26
N VAL A 3 102.15 10.34 40.53
CA VAL A 3 100.77 10.07 41.07
C VAL A 3 99.90 11.34 41.02
N ALA A 4 100.48 12.52 41.23
CA ALA A 4 99.75 13.80 41.16
C ALA A 4 99.29 14.11 39.70
N LEU A 5 100.15 13.78 38.71
CA LEU A 5 99.81 13.94 37.30
C LEU A 5 98.64 13.04 36.84
N ILE A 6 98.62 11.79 37.34
CA ILE A 6 97.47 10.85 37.06
C ILE A 6 96.18 11.35 37.71
N PHE A 7 96.27 11.93 38.92
CA PHE A 7 95.10 12.44 39.63
C PHE A 7 94.48 13.67 38.92
N ILE A 8 95.35 14.56 38.44
CA ILE A 8 94.93 15.74 37.66
C ILE A 8 94.37 15.32 36.35
N GLY A 9 94.95 14.34 35.65
CA GLY A 9 94.41 13.84 34.38
C GLY A 9 93.06 13.19 34.53
N THR A 10 92.87 12.38 35.58
CA THR A 10 91.55 11.73 35.84
C THR A 10 90.52 12.78 36.27
N PHE A 11 90.85 13.79 36.97
CA PHE A 11 89.90 14.84 37.38
C PHE A 11 89.48 15.71 36.20
N VAL A 12 90.43 16.08 35.31
CA VAL A 12 90.07 16.79 34.08
C VAL A 12 89.12 15.94 33.15
N PHE A 13 89.48 14.67 33.03
CA PHE A 13 88.65 13.75 32.25
C PHE A 13 87.17 13.58 32.80
N LEU A 14 87.07 13.49 34.14
CA LEU A 14 85.73 13.41 34.77
C LEU A 14 85.00 14.74 34.69
N TYR A 15 85.71 15.88 34.76
CA TYR A 15 85.08 17.19 34.61
C TYR A 15 84.50 17.41 33.19
N GLU A 16 85.29 17.04 32.20
CA GLU A 16 84.84 17.14 30.80
C GLU A 16 83.63 16.19 30.49
N LYS A 17 83.67 15.04 31.10
CA LYS A 17 82.57 14.05 30.95
C LYS A 17 81.28 14.35 31.78
N SER A 18 81.48 15.19 32.85
CA SER A 18 80.41 15.60 33.75
C SER A 18 79.59 16.81 33.23
N GLN A 19 80.02 17.42 32.12
CA GLN A 19 79.21 18.50 31.55
C GLN A 19 77.92 17.96 30.99
N PRO A 20 76.76 18.50 31.40
CA PRO A 20 75.48 18.09 30.85
C PRO A 20 75.48 18.39 29.35
N LYS A 21 75.12 17.39 28.52
CA LYS A 21 74.97 17.61 27.10
C LYS A 21 73.96 18.71 26.88
N PRO A 22 74.21 19.69 26.01
CA PRO A 22 73.20 20.71 25.69
C PRO A 22 71.96 20.02 25.17
N VAL A 23 70.82 20.33 25.79
CA VAL A 23 69.53 19.86 25.34
C VAL A 23 69.17 20.64 24.07
N GLU A 24 69.21 19.97 22.95
CA GLU A 24 68.80 20.54 21.67
C GLU A 24 67.31 20.69 21.64
N TYR A 25 66.81 21.89 21.85
CA TYR A 25 65.37 22.18 21.75
C TYR A 25 65.02 22.41 20.29
N THR A 26 64.14 21.56 19.74
CA THR A 26 63.52 21.79 18.43
C THR A 26 62.40 22.77 18.63
N GLU A 27 62.55 24.00 18.17
CA GLU A 27 61.48 25.00 18.22
C GLU A 27 60.43 24.63 17.17
N PHE A 28 59.25 24.31 17.64
CA PHE A 28 58.06 24.12 16.79
C PHE A 28 57.27 25.42 16.72
N THR A 29 57.26 26.07 15.59
CA THR A 29 56.38 27.21 15.32
C THR A 29 54.99 26.71 14.99
N PRO A 30 53.96 26.94 15.82
CA PRO A 30 52.60 26.53 15.50
C PRO A 30 52.11 27.31 14.28
N LYS A 31 51.72 26.58 13.24
CA LYS A 31 51.05 27.15 12.06
C LYS A 31 49.55 27.00 12.23
N MET A 32 48.79 28.09 12.02
CA MET A 32 47.34 27.99 11.88
C MET A 32 47.02 27.21 10.59
N GLY A 33 46.23 26.18 10.72
CA GLY A 33 45.76 25.37 9.60
C GLY A 33 44.39 24.78 9.93
N ASP A 34 43.62 24.52 8.90
CA ASP A 34 42.30 23.90 9.04
C ASP A 34 42.45 22.41 9.34
N VAL A 35 41.82 21.96 10.42
CA VAL A 35 41.74 20.54 10.78
C VAL A 35 40.39 19.99 10.32
N LEU A 36 40.42 19.22 9.25
CA LEU A 36 39.21 18.51 8.78
C LEU A 36 38.99 17.27 9.65
N LYS A 37 37.95 17.31 10.48
CA LYS A 37 37.47 16.14 11.19
C LYS A 37 36.44 15.42 10.33
N THR A 38 36.84 14.33 9.71
CA THR A 38 35.90 13.48 8.92
C THR A 38 35.33 12.38 9.80
N THR A 39 34.01 12.32 9.86
CA THR A 39 33.30 11.23 10.53
C THR A 39 32.56 10.41 9.46
N VAL A 40 32.84 9.13 9.39
CA VAL A 40 32.12 8.21 8.49
C VAL A 40 30.84 7.76 9.19
N ILE A 41 29.70 8.05 8.56
CA ILE A 41 28.39 7.63 9.04
C ILE A 41 27.84 6.61 8.05
N THR A 42 27.42 5.44 8.55
CA THR A 42 26.73 4.43 7.75
C THR A 42 25.23 4.60 7.92
N GLY A 43 24.49 4.41 6.84
CA GLY A 43 23.03 4.54 6.87
C GLY A 43 22.36 4.00 5.61
N LYS A 44 21.06 4.10 5.57
CA LYS A 44 20.22 3.70 4.43
C LYS A 44 19.58 4.92 3.79
N ILE A 45 19.47 4.90 2.48
CA ILE A 45 18.65 5.85 1.73
C ILE A 45 17.28 5.21 1.57
N GLU A 46 16.23 5.87 2.05
CA GLU A 46 14.86 5.42 2.00
C GLU A 46 13.98 6.53 1.41
N PRO A 47 12.90 6.18 0.67
CA PRO A 47 11.93 7.18 0.23
C PRO A 47 11.21 7.77 1.46
N ARG A 48 10.95 9.08 1.44
CA ARG A 48 10.21 9.76 2.52
C ARG A 48 8.76 9.26 2.62
N ASN A 49 8.14 9.03 1.46
CA ASN A 49 6.75 8.58 1.35
C ASN A 49 6.71 7.23 0.63
N GLU A 50 6.43 6.19 1.37
CA GLU A 50 6.16 4.85 0.89
C GLU A 50 4.72 4.47 1.28
N VAL A 51 3.96 3.93 0.34
CA VAL A 51 2.58 3.50 0.55
C VAL A 51 2.44 2.05 0.16
N ASN A 52 1.97 1.26 1.10
CA ASN A 52 1.60 -0.13 0.88
C ASN A 52 0.20 -0.22 0.28
N VAL A 53 0.13 -0.60 -0.98
CA VAL A 53 -1.13 -0.82 -1.69
C VAL A 53 -1.73 -2.13 -1.20
N LYS A 54 -2.93 -2.05 -0.62
CA LYS A 54 -3.67 -3.18 -0.05
C LYS A 54 -4.99 -3.39 -0.80
N PRO A 55 -5.50 -4.63 -0.87
CA PRO A 55 -6.77 -4.91 -1.53
C PRO A 55 -7.95 -4.36 -0.71
N GLN A 56 -9.02 -3.97 -1.41
CA GLN A 56 -10.28 -3.55 -0.78
C GLN A 56 -11.25 -4.72 -0.55
N ILE A 57 -10.93 -5.88 -1.13
CA ILE A 57 -11.71 -7.14 -1.01
C ILE A 57 -10.76 -8.31 -0.83
N SER A 58 -11.24 -9.36 -0.17
CA SER A 58 -10.52 -10.63 -0.08
C SER A 58 -10.74 -11.46 -1.34
N GLY A 59 -9.70 -12.16 -1.80
CA GLY A 59 -9.79 -12.96 -3.00
C GLY A 59 -8.47 -13.62 -3.40
N ILE A 60 -8.38 -14.06 -4.65
CA ILE A 60 -7.18 -14.66 -5.25
C ILE A 60 -6.68 -13.72 -6.36
N ILE A 61 -5.37 -13.47 -6.39
CA ILE A 61 -4.72 -12.71 -7.47
C ILE A 61 -4.80 -13.53 -8.77
N THR A 62 -5.46 -12.97 -9.78
CA THR A 62 -5.57 -13.57 -11.11
C THR A 62 -4.50 -13.08 -12.07
N GLU A 63 -4.10 -11.82 -11.92
CA GLU A 63 -3.13 -11.19 -12.82
C GLU A 63 -2.37 -10.09 -12.08
N ILE A 64 -1.08 -9.96 -12.37
CA ILE A 64 -0.23 -8.85 -11.95
C ILE A 64 0.16 -8.10 -13.22
N CYS A 65 -0.27 -6.84 -13.33
CA CYS A 65 -0.12 -6.02 -14.55
C CYS A 65 1.20 -5.24 -14.57
N LYS A 66 1.90 -5.14 -13.44
CA LYS A 66 3.12 -4.33 -13.25
C LYS A 66 4.18 -5.14 -12.54
N GLN A 67 5.44 -4.71 -12.66
CA GLN A 67 6.59 -5.35 -12.00
C GLN A 67 7.27 -4.36 -11.05
N ALA A 68 8.09 -4.88 -10.14
CA ALA A 68 8.96 -4.05 -9.32
C ALA A 68 9.93 -3.26 -10.22
N GLY A 69 10.08 -1.97 -9.96
CA GLY A 69 10.82 -1.02 -10.79
C GLY A 69 9.97 -0.22 -11.76
N ASP A 70 8.72 -0.62 -12.05
CA ASP A 70 7.84 0.11 -12.95
C ASP A 70 7.33 1.40 -12.30
N PHE A 71 7.19 2.44 -13.14
CA PHE A 71 6.49 3.66 -12.74
C PHE A 71 4.98 3.48 -12.88
N VAL A 72 4.23 3.94 -11.88
CA VAL A 72 2.76 3.93 -11.87
C VAL A 72 2.20 5.31 -11.52
N GLN A 73 1.07 5.65 -12.14
CA GLN A 73 0.30 6.84 -11.80
C GLN A 73 -0.78 6.51 -10.77
N ALA A 74 -1.20 7.53 -10.01
CA ALA A 74 -2.36 7.39 -9.12
C ALA A 74 -3.60 6.94 -9.91
N GLY A 75 -4.28 5.88 -9.45
CA GLY A 75 -5.41 5.26 -10.13
C GLY A 75 -5.05 4.15 -11.14
N GLU A 76 -3.77 3.97 -11.47
CA GLU A 76 -3.32 2.91 -12.40
C GLU A 76 -3.43 1.53 -11.78
N VAL A 77 -3.83 0.53 -12.58
CA VAL A 77 -4.04 -0.84 -12.13
C VAL A 77 -2.70 -1.57 -11.97
N ILE A 78 -2.46 -2.12 -10.78
CA ILE A 78 -1.27 -2.92 -10.45
C ILE A 78 -1.58 -4.41 -10.58
N ALA A 79 -2.72 -4.86 -10.03
CA ALA A 79 -3.11 -6.26 -10.02
C ALA A 79 -4.63 -6.41 -10.12
N LYS A 80 -5.07 -7.62 -10.52
CA LYS A 80 -6.47 -8.02 -10.54
C LYS A 80 -6.70 -9.13 -9.53
N VAL A 81 -7.79 -9.01 -8.77
CA VAL A 81 -8.20 -9.97 -7.75
C VAL A 81 -9.56 -10.54 -8.11
N LYS A 82 -9.71 -11.85 -8.04
CA LYS A 82 -10.99 -12.53 -8.15
C LYS A 82 -11.54 -12.76 -6.74
N VAL A 83 -12.78 -12.33 -6.53
CA VAL A 83 -13.46 -12.49 -5.24
C VAL A 83 -13.67 -13.97 -4.94
N ILE A 84 -13.49 -14.35 -3.67
CA ILE A 84 -13.99 -15.61 -3.11
C ILE A 84 -15.24 -15.24 -2.32
N PRO A 85 -16.45 -15.48 -2.89
CA PRO A 85 -17.68 -15.09 -2.21
C PRO A 85 -17.89 -15.92 -0.95
N ASP A 86 -18.41 -15.28 0.10
CA ASP A 86 -18.94 -15.99 1.24
C ASP A 86 -20.21 -16.76 0.82
N MET A 87 -20.21 -18.08 1.04
CA MET A 87 -21.31 -18.95 0.58
C MET A 87 -22.63 -18.63 1.26
N GLY A 88 -22.61 -18.14 2.51
CA GLY A 88 -23.84 -17.73 3.21
C GLY A 88 -24.44 -16.48 2.61
N GLN A 89 -23.61 -15.48 2.34
CA GLN A 89 -24.03 -14.23 1.69
C GLN A 89 -24.51 -14.50 0.25
N LEU A 90 -23.79 -15.35 -0.50
CA LEU A 90 -24.18 -15.72 -1.85
C LEU A 90 -25.57 -16.41 -1.87
N SER A 91 -25.78 -17.38 -0.98
CA SER A 91 -27.09 -18.07 -0.85
C SER A 91 -28.21 -17.09 -0.47
N SER A 92 -27.95 -16.16 0.44
CA SER A 92 -28.93 -15.14 0.85
C SER A 92 -29.27 -14.20 -0.30
N ALA A 93 -28.27 -13.74 -1.08
CA ALA A 93 -28.49 -12.89 -2.25
C ALA A 93 -29.29 -13.62 -3.33
N GLN A 94 -28.98 -14.90 -3.59
CA GLN A 94 -29.76 -15.73 -4.52
C GLN A 94 -31.21 -15.91 -4.06
N ALA A 95 -31.46 -16.09 -2.76
CA ALA A 95 -32.80 -16.18 -2.23
C ALA A 95 -33.62 -14.89 -2.43
N ARG A 96 -32.97 -13.71 -2.26
CA ARG A 96 -33.59 -12.40 -2.53
C ARG A 96 -33.98 -12.24 -4.00
N VAL A 97 -33.11 -12.66 -4.93
CA VAL A 97 -33.42 -12.64 -6.36
C VAL A 97 -34.64 -13.49 -6.67
N ARG A 98 -34.69 -14.74 -6.15
CA ARG A 98 -35.87 -15.62 -6.35
C ARG A 98 -37.15 -14.99 -5.79
N LEU A 99 -37.09 -14.35 -4.62
CA LEU A 99 -38.23 -13.67 -4.03
C LEU A 99 -38.69 -12.49 -4.89
N ALA A 100 -37.77 -11.65 -5.35
CA ALA A 100 -38.09 -10.55 -6.25
C ALA A 100 -38.66 -11.00 -7.59
N GLU A 101 -38.20 -12.15 -8.11
CA GLU A 101 -38.80 -12.76 -9.33
C GLU A 101 -40.24 -13.23 -9.13
N ILE A 102 -40.56 -13.83 -7.98
CA ILE A 102 -41.90 -14.23 -7.62
C ILE A 102 -42.82 -13.00 -7.50
N ASN A 103 -42.34 -11.95 -6.80
CA ASN A 103 -43.09 -10.70 -6.65
C ASN A 103 -43.34 -10.03 -8.01
N LEU A 104 -42.32 -9.95 -8.86
CA LEU A 104 -42.48 -9.41 -10.21
C LEU A 104 -43.49 -10.20 -11.04
N LYS A 105 -43.44 -11.54 -11.02
CA LYS A 105 -44.40 -12.40 -11.73
C LYS A 105 -45.83 -12.14 -11.24
N GLN A 106 -46.03 -12.03 -9.93
CA GLN A 106 -47.34 -11.71 -9.34
C GLN A 106 -47.82 -10.32 -9.79
N ALA A 107 -46.95 -9.30 -9.75
CA ALA A 107 -47.31 -7.96 -10.20
C ALA A 107 -47.61 -7.89 -11.69
N GLN A 108 -46.91 -8.68 -12.53
CA GLN A 108 -47.22 -8.82 -13.97
C GLN A 108 -48.58 -9.44 -14.22
N VAL A 109 -48.94 -10.51 -13.49
CA VAL A 109 -50.27 -11.16 -13.60
C VAL A 109 -51.37 -10.18 -13.18
N ASN A 110 -51.18 -9.47 -12.07
CA ASN A 110 -52.12 -8.47 -11.60
C ASN A 110 -52.29 -7.34 -12.62
N TYR A 111 -51.19 -6.81 -13.12
CA TYR A 111 -51.22 -5.76 -14.15
C TYR A 111 -51.96 -6.23 -15.42
N GLY A 112 -51.66 -7.42 -15.94
CA GLY A 112 -52.34 -7.95 -17.11
C GLY A 112 -53.86 -8.15 -16.91
N ARG A 113 -54.30 -8.52 -15.69
CA ARG A 113 -55.70 -8.62 -15.34
C ARG A 113 -56.36 -7.25 -15.31
N GLU A 114 -55.72 -6.29 -14.61
CA GLU A 114 -56.25 -4.95 -14.43
C GLU A 114 -56.27 -4.15 -15.75
N GLU A 115 -55.29 -4.36 -16.63
CA GLU A 115 -55.29 -3.80 -17.99
C GLU A 115 -56.49 -4.22 -18.82
N GLN A 116 -56.88 -5.51 -18.71
CA GLN A 116 -58.10 -6.02 -19.41
C GLN A 116 -59.38 -5.41 -18.85
N LEU A 117 -59.46 -5.23 -17.52
CA LEU A 117 -60.61 -4.61 -16.87
C LEU A 117 -60.68 -3.11 -17.20
N TYR A 118 -59.54 -2.41 -17.23
CA TYR A 118 -59.48 -1.01 -17.61
C TYR A 118 -59.92 -0.76 -19.06
N LYS A 119 -59.47 -1.63 -19.99
CA LYS A 119 -59.91 -1.58 -21.39
C LYS A 119 -61.41 -1.78 -21.54
N LYS A 120 -62.03 -2.49 -20.60
CA LYS A 120 -63.50 -2.71 -20.55
C LYS A 120 -64.24 -1.65 -19.74
N GLN A 121 -63.52 -0.61 -19.25
CA GLN A 121 -64.03 0.47 -18.40
C GLN A 121 -64.65 -0.04 -17.08
N LEU A 122 -64.14 -1.13 -16.53
CA LEU A 122 -64.63 -1.74 -15.29
C LEU A 122 -63.86 -1.33 -14.04
N VAL A 123 -62.73 -0.64 -14.20
CA VAL A 123 -61.91 -0.11 -13.13
C VAL A 123 -61.53 1.35 -13.40
N SER A 124 -61.23 2.11 -12.34
CA SER A 124 -60.88 3.51 -12.46
C SER A 124 -59.41 3.67 -12.94
N ALA A 125 -59.10 4.85 -13.49
CA ALA A 125 -57.70 5.18 -13.89
C ALA A 125 -56.78 5.15 -12.67
N ASP A 126 -57.24 5.59 -11.52
CA ASP A 126 -56.45 5.60 -10.26
C ASP A 126 -56.06 4.19 -9.79
N GLU A 127 -57.01 3.23 -9.92
CA GLU A 127 -56.75 1.81 -9.60
C GLU A 127 -55.74 1.19 -10.57
N PHE A 128 -55.89 1.46 -11.86
CA PHE A 128 -54.96 0.98 -12.88
C PHE A 128 -53.56 1.56 -12.69
N ASP A 129 -53.46 2.86 -12.38
CA ASP A 129 -52.15 3.52 -12.12
C ASP A 129 -51.44 2.96 -10.88
N LYS A 130 -52.18 2.60 -9.81
CA LYS A 130 -51.61 1.92 -8.62
C LYS A 130 -50.98 0.56 -8.98
N VAL A 131 -51.67 -0.24 -9.81
CA VAL A 131 -51.12 -1.54 -10.23
C VAL A 131 -49.92 -1.38 -11.16
N LYS A 132 -49.95 -0.37 -12.04
CA LYS A 132 -48.83 -0.02 -12.90
C LYS A 132 -47.62 0.39 -12.07
N GLN A 133 -47.80 1.22 -11.03
CA GLN A 133 -46.76 1.59 -10.10
C GLN A 133 -46.17 0.39 -9.34
N SER A 134 -47.06 -0.49 -8.85
CA SER A 134 -46.67 -1.75 -8.19
C SER A 134 -45.81 -2.65 -9.11
N LEU A 135 -46.16 -2.75 -10.39
CA LEU A 135 -45.36 -3.48 -11.38
C LEU A 135 -43.99 -2.83 -11.56
N GLN A 136 -43.92 -1.50 -11.63
CA GLN A 136 -42.64 -0.79 -11.74
C GLN A 136 -41.77 -1.00 -10.52
N GLN A 137 -42.33 -0.92 -9.30
CA GLN A 137 -41.61 -1.22 -8.06
C GLN A 137 -41.03 -2.62 -8.05
N ALA A 138 -41.83 -3.63 -8.44
CA ALA A 138 -41.36 -5.01 -8.50
C ALA A 138 -40.25 -5.24 -9.55
N LYS A 139 -40.25 -4.46 -10.65
CA LYS A 139 -39.17 -4.49 -11.63
C LYS A 139 -37.87 -3.93 -11.04
N GLU A 140 -37.91 -2.77 -10.37
CA GLU A 140 -36.76 -2.15 -9.73
C GLU A 140 -36.23 -3.03 -8.61
N GLU A 141 -37.08 -3.66 -7.80
CA GLU A 141 -36.68 -4.59 -6.75
C GLU A 141 -35.88 -5.78 -7.31
N LYS A 142 -36.33 -6.33 -8.46
CA LYS A 142 -35.57 -7.40 -9.14
C LYS A 142 -34.20 -6.91 -9.61
N VAL A 143 -34.09 -5.72 -10.21
CA VAL A 143 -32.85 -5.15 -10.66
C VAL A 143 -31.89 -4.96 -9.47
N ALA A 144 -32.39 -4.38 -8.39
CA ALA A 144 -31.59 -4.17 -7.17
C ALA A 144 -31.12 -5.51 -6.55
N ALA A 145 -31.97 -6.54 -6.55
CA ALA A 145 -31.59 -7.87 -6.06
C ALA A 145 -30.53 -8.54 -6.95
N LEU A 146 -30.59 -8.37 -8.26
CA LEU A 146 -29.61 -8.89 -9.20
C LEU A 146 -28.26 -8.15 -9.04
N ASP A 147 -28.27 -6.83 -8.91
CA ASP A 147 -27.07 -6.04 -8.65
C ASP A 147 -26.40 -6.45 -7.33
N ALA A 148 -27.19 -6.65 -6.27
CA ALA A 148 -26.67 -7.13 -4.99
C ALA A 148 -26.04 -8.54 -5.10
N LEU A 149 -26.63 -9.44 -5.86
CA LEU A 149 -26.08 -10.77 -6.13
C LEU A 149 -24.76 -10.67 -6.91
N GLU A 150 -24.69 -9.80 -7.91
CA GLU A 150 -23.49 -9.59 -8.71
C GLU A 150 -22.33 -9.04 -7.87
N VAL A 151 -22.61 -8.07 -6.98
CA VAL A 151 -21.62 -7.54 -6.02
C VAL A 151 -21.09 -8.64 -5.10
N VAL A 152 -21.95 -9.51 -4.57
CA VAL A 152 -21.51 -10.60 -3.69
C VAL A 152 -20.70 -11.64 -4.45
N ARG A 153 -21.06 -11.95 -5.70
CA ARG A 153 -20.39 -12.98 -6.50
C ARG A 153 -19.09 -12.48 -7.12
N ASP A 154 -19.10 -11.29 -7.70
CA ASP A 154 -18.03 -10.79 -8.57
C ASP A 154 -17.30 -9.59 -7.96
N GLY A 155 -17.77 -9.05 -6.83
CA GLY A 155 -17.20 -7.87 -6.17
C GLY A 155 -17.49 -6.53 -6.85
N VAL A 156 -18.28 -6.56 -7.94
CA VAL A 156 -18.59 -5.40 -8.77
C VAL A 156 -20.01 -5.52 -9.30
N SER A 157 -20.75 -4.41 -9.32
CA SER A 157 -21.98 -4.29 -10.09
C SER A 157 -21.67 -3.76 -11.49
N LYS A 158 -22.38 -4.26 -12.51
CA LYS A 158 -22.26 -3.76 -13.90
C LYS A 158 -22.60 -2.28 -14.01
N SER A 159 -23.49 -1.79 -13.16
CA SER A 159 -23.86 -0.38 -13.08
C SER A 159 -22.71 0.52 -12.62
N ASN A 160 -21.71 -0.02 -11.89
CA ASN A 160 -20.57 0.70 -11.32
C ASN A 160 -19.22 0.08 -11.69
N ALA A 161 -19.05 -0.42 -12.89
CA ALA A 161 -17.83 -1.11 -13.35
C ALA A 161 -16.54 -0.25 -13.21
N SER A 162 -16.65 1.08 -13.22
CA SER A 162 -15.52 2.00 -13.00
C SER A 162 -15.03 2.01 -11.54
N ALA A 163 -15.88 1.67 -10.56
CA ALA A 163 -15.56 1.58 -9.14
C ALA A 163 -15.24 0.13 -8.71
N SER A 164 -14.71 -0.67 -9.61
CA SER A 164 -14.42 -2.09 -9.38
C SER A 164 -13.40 -2.29 -8.27
N SER A 165 -13.82 -2.89 -7.17
CA SER A 165 -12.95 -3.29 -6.05
C SER A 165 -12.02 -4.47 -6.41
N THR A 166 -12.26 -5.14 -7.56
CA THR A 166 -11.42 -6.25 -8.05
C THR A 166 -10.15 -5.78 -8.71
N LEU A 167 -10.07 -4.50 -9.12
CA LEU A 167 -8.88 -3.89 -9.69
C LEU A 167 -8.10 -3.15 -8.60
N ILE A 168 -6.94 -3.69 -8.26
CA ILE A 168 -6.05 -3.05 -7.29
C ILE A 168 -5.29 -1.94 -7.99
N ARG A 169 -5.53 -0.70 -7.55
CA ARG A 169 -4.97 0.51 -8.15
C ARG A 169 -3.99 1.18 -7.20
N SER A 170 -2.98 1.84 -7.78
CA SER A 170 -2.09 2.69 -6.99
C SER A 170 -2.85 3.89 -6.43
N THR A 171 -2.60 4.23 -5.18
CA THR A 171 -3.16 5.42 -4.52
C THR A 171 -2.30 6.66 -4.75
N ILE A 172 -1.03 6.47 -5.09
CA ILE A 172 -0.06 7.54 -5.36
C ILE A 172 0.66 7.28 -6.68
N SER A 173 1.24 8.34 -7.25
CA SER A 173 2.18 8.19 -8.38
C SER A 173 3.58 7.97 -7.84
N GLY A 174 4.32 7.00 -8.41
CA GLY A 174 5.66 6.67 -7.96
C GLY A 174 6.20 5.42 -8.63
N ILE A 175 7.29 4.88 -8.07
CA ILE A 175 7.90 3.64 -8.53
C ILE A 175 7.49 2.51 -7.58
N ILE A 176 7.16 1.36 -8.16
CA ILE A 176 6.89 0.14 -7.40
C ILE A 176 8.22 -0.39 -6.86
N LEU A 177 8.38 -0.43 -5.55
CA LEU A 177 9.58 -0.95 -4.90
C LEU A 177 9.58 -2.48 -4.88
N ASP A 178 8.46 -3.06 -4.48
CA ASP A 178 8.30 -4.51 -4.34
C ASP A 178 6.87 -4.95 -4.56
N ILE A 179 6.71 -6.20 -5.02
CA ILE A 179 5.43 -6.91 -5.15
C ILE A 179 5.60 -8.28 -4.47
N PRO A 180 5.35 -8.38 -3.15
CA PRO A 180 5.61 -9.60 -2.38
C PRO A 180 4.65 -10.75 -2.70
N VAL A 181 3.65 -10.52 -3.54
CA VAL A 181 2.60 -11.49 -3.89
C VAL A 181 2.79 -12.03 -5.30
N LYS A 182 2.23 -13.24 -5.55
CA LYS A 182 2.27 -13.92 -6.86
C LYS A 182 0.86 -14.23 -7.33
N VAL A 183 0.70 -14.42 -8.64
CA VAL A 183 -0.55 -14.94 -9.23
C VAL A 183 -0.91 -16.27 -8.57
N GLY A 184 -2.16 -16.41 -8.17
CA GLY A 184 -2.68 -17.55 -7.40
C GLY A 184 -2.63 -17.37 -5.87
N ASN A 185 -1.93 -16.38 -5.34
CA ASN A 185 -1.94 -16.11 -3.90
C ASN A 185 -3.31 -15.59 -3.45
N SER A 186 -3.75 -16.05 -2.27
CA SER A 186 -4.89 -15.47 -1.58
C SER A 186 -4.50 -14.17 -0.89
N VAL A 187 -5.34 -13.17 -1.00
CA VAL A 187 -5.17 -11.86 -0.36
C VAL A 187 -6.38 -11.54 0.51
N ILE A 188 -6.11 -10.85 1.61
CA ILE A 188 -7.10 -10.51 2.64
C ILE A 188 -7.14 -8.99 2.77
N LEU A 189 -8.35 -8.42 2.80
CA LEU A 189 -8.53 -6.98 3.07
C LEU A 189 -8.05 -6.62 4.48
N ALA A 190 -7.57 -5.38 4.64
CA ALA A 190 -7.23 -4.83 5.94
C ALA A 190 -8.49 -4.56 6.78
N ASN A 191 -8.46 -4.92 8.06
CA ASN A 191 -9.51 -4.62 9.03
C ASN A 191 -8.89 -4.27 10.38
N THR A 192 -9.73 -3.98 11.39
CA THR A 192 -9.28 -3.57 12.74
C THR A 192 -8.38 -4.62 13.43
N PHE A 193 -8.46 -5.89 13.05
CA PHE A 193 -7.71 -6.99 13.65
C PHE A 193 -6.58 -7.51 12.76
N ASN A 194 -6.55 -7.13 11.49
CA ASN A 194 -5.57 -7.62 10.52
C ASN A 194 -5.15 -6.50 9.58
N ASP A 195 -3.84 -6.28 9.47
CA ASP A 195 -3.27 -5.27 8.57
C ASP A 195 -3.52 -5.53 7.08
N GLY A 196 -4.04 -6.72 6.75
CA GLY A 196 -4.28 -7.13 5.37
C GLY A 196 -3.01 -7.49 4.61
N THR A 197 -3.18 -8.00 3.40
CA THR A 197 -2.07 -8.40 2.53
C THR A 197 -1.55 -7.20 1.75
N THR A 198 -0.26 -6.90 1.82
CA THR A 198 0.37 -5.90 0.93
C THR A 198 0.54 -6.51 -0.47
N ILE A 199 -0.02 -5.85 -1.48
CA ILE A 199 0.08 -6.25 -2.88
C ILE A 199 1.34 -5.66 -3.53
N ALA A 200 1.59 -4.38 -3.28
CA ALA A 200 2.75 -3.66 -3.78
C ALA A 200 3.13 -2.53 -2.83
N SER A 201 4.42 -2.21 -2.75
CA SER A 201 4.92 -0.99 -2.13
C SER A 201 5.23 0.02 -3.22
N VAL A 202 4.62 1.20 -3.15
CA VAL A 202 4.84 2.30 -4.10
C VAL A 202 5.43 3.49 -3.38
N ALA A 203 6.50 4.07 -3.93
CA ALA A 203 7.18 5.18 -3.33
C ALA A 203 7.50 6.29 -4.32
N ASN A 204 7.50 7.53 -3.82
CA ASN A 204 7.98 8.67 -4.58
C ASN A 204 9.51 8.77 -4.43
N MET A 205 10.24 8.44 -5.51
CA MET A 205 11.71 8.45 -5.52
C MET A 205 12.31 9.86 -5.72
N ASN A 206 11.51 10.91 -5.85
CA ASN A 206 12.00 12.28 -5.96
C ASN A 206 12.34 12.91 -4.58
N ASP A 207 11.88 12.29 -3.47
CA ASP A 207 12.11 12.76 -2.11
C ASP A 207 12.66 11.61 -1.26
N LEU A 208 14.00 11.57 -1.17
CA LEU A 208 14.74 10.55 -0.45
C LEU A 208 15.26 11.11 0.88
N ILE A 209 15.26 10.30 1.92
CA ILE A 209 15.85 10.61 3.22
C ILE A 209 16.98 9.64 3.53
N PHE A 210 18.04 10.17 4.13
CA PHE A 210 19.13 9.36 4.68
C PHE A 210 18.84 9.08 6.15
N ARG A 211 18.78 7.80 6.53
CA ARG A 211 18.70 7.35 7.91
C ARG A 211 20.03 6.72 8.29
N GLY A 212 20.80 7.40 9.13
CA GLY A 212 22.07 6.94 9.67
C GLY A 212 22.01 6.77 11.18
N ASN A 213 22.78 5.83 11.72
CA ASN A 213 23.05 5.74 13.15
C ASN A 213 24.34 6.54 13.42
N ILE A 214 24.25 7.49 14.37
CA ILE A 214 25.37 8.31 14.86
C ILE A 214 25.87 7.71 16.16
#